data_369e757417831298b444ce571acc025c
#
_entry.id   369e757417831298b444ce571acc025c
#
_cell.length_a   1.000
_cell.length_b   1.000
_cell.length_c   1.000
_cell.angle_alpha   90.00
_cell.angle_beta   90.00
_cell.angle_gamma   90.00
#
_symmetry.space_group_name_H-M   'P 1'
#
loop_
_entity.id
_entity.type
_entity.pdbx_description
1 polymer ?
#
loop_
_entity_poly.entity_id
_entity_poly.type
_entity_poly.pdbx_seq_one_letter_code
_entity_poly.pdbx_strand_id
1 'polypeptide(L)'
;MKKRTLFLILGLVIGTGGCSFSAGTVVTPTTDEVGTIVAATLQTYTASPGETIATQALTQTEGTPVSYENVSLAIPSGLADGATTETMTAVDTNSGAPWDVAPTYLRFTLTGYPLQGKFHEPRIFVYPADEYVQVNPNAAEQIDRLKKILAGAPPLLETLPNVPFFNAAAQIAAQINITSFQTGTGVRLLTQYAQYAAPINKRELFYHFQGLTSDAKYYVIAILPVTAPILPEDENPEATIPEGGVPIPTAVGPNEVYYFSVTEKLNSLTPDAFTPSLNALDALVQSMVVTSP
;
A
#
# COMPACT_ATOMS: atom_id res chain seq x y z
N MET A 1 5.27 53.09 39.87
CA MET A 1 6.26 54.07 39.37
C MET A 1 6.41 53.92 37.87
N LYS A 2 6.20 54.98 37.14
CA LYS A 2 6.29 55.15 35.68
C LYS A 2 7.75 55.10 35.22
N LYS A 3 8.02 54.53 34.00
CA LYS A 3 9.05 54.99 33.03
C LYS A 3 8.84 54.14 31.78
N ARG A 4 8.23 54.66 30.70
CA ARG A 4 8.68 55.55 29.61
C ARG A 4 9.56 54.83 28.58
N THR A 5 8.91 54.44 27.46
CA THR A 5 9.12 54.63 26.02
C THR A 5 10.50 55.13 25.58
N LEU A 6 11.14 54.44 24.62
CA LEU A 6 11.98 55.08 23.61
C LEU A 6 11.82 54.38 22.25
N PHE A 7 11.25 55.07 21.31
CA PHE A 7 11.28 54.80 19.84
C PHE A 7 12.64 55.22 19.30
N LEU A 8 13.24 54.42 18.49
CA LEU A 8 14.33 54.82 17.61
C LEU A 8 14.01 54.40 16.16
N ILE A 9 13.71 55.43 15.37
CA ILE A 9 13.57 55.41 13.91
C ILE A 9 14.96 55.59 13.32
N LEU A 10 15.41 54.71 12.41
CA LEU A 10 16.56 55.04 11.58
C LEU A 10 16.40 54.33 10.20
N GLY A 11 15.99 55.08 9.20
CA GLY A 11 16.85 55.54 8.12
C GLY A 11 16.93 54.56 6.95
N LEU A 12 16.04 54.77 5.96
CA LEU A 12 16.02 54.20 4.61
C LEU A 12 17.23 54.71 3.81
N VAL A 13 18.07 53.83 3.30
CA VAL A 13 19.05 54.14 2.22
C VAL A 13 18.68 53.33 0.99
N ILE A 14 18.21 54.06 -0.03
CA ILE A 14 17.94 53.51 -1.37
C ILE A 14 19.26 53.54 -2.17
N GLY A 15 19.80 52.33 -2.42
CA GLY A 15 20.90 52.13 -3.37
C GLY A 15 20.36 51.62 -4.69
N THR A 16 20.34 52.48 -5.70
CA THR A 16 20.05 52.13 -7.10
C THR A 16 21.29 51.52 -7.74
N GLY A 17 21.35 50.18 -7.79
CA GLY A 17 22.31 49.44 -8.60
C GLY A 17 21.61 48.84 -9.81
N GLY A 18 21.80 49.44 -10.97
CA GLY A 18 21.27 48.90 -12.22
C GLY A 18 22.05 47.70 -12.66
N CYS A 19 21.39 46.54 -12.71
CA CYS A 19 21.88 45.36 -13.47
C CYS A 19 21.01 45.20 -14.72
N SER A 20 21.60 45.42 -15.87
CA SER A 20 21.04 45.13 -17.19
C SER A 20 20.83 43.63 -17.34
N PHE A 21 19.58 43.19 -17.29
CA PHE A 21 19.19 41.85 -17.70
C PHE A 21 19.10 41.80 -19.23
N SER A 22 19.96 40.95 -19.82
CA SER A 22 19.83 40.52 -21.20
C SER A 22 18.53 39.70 -21.33
N ALA A 23 17.58 40.19 -22.11
CA ALA A 23 16.31 39.49 -22.38
C ALA A 23 16.64 38.25 -23.24
N GLY A 24 16.77 37.10 -22.57
CA GLY A 24 16.66 35.82 -23.24
C GLY A 24 15.23 35.64 -23.69
N THR A 25 15.02 35.44 -25.00
CA THR A 25 13.71 35.09 -25.58
C THR A 25 13.19 33.82 -24.92
N VAL A 26 12.16 33.96 -24.11
CA VAL A 26 11.36 32.81 -23.62
C VAL A 26 10.61 32.28 -24.84
N VAL A 27 11.04 31.14 -25.37
CA VAL A 27 10.29 30.38 -26.36
C VAL A 27 9.15 29.73 -25.62
N THR A 28 7.96 30.30 -25.71
CA THR A 28 6.72 29.67 -25.28
C THR A 28 6.45 28.51 -26.25
N PRO A 29 6.31 27.27 -25.80
CA PRO A 29 5.92 26.18 -26.69
C PRO A 29 4.55 26.47 -27.28
N THR A 30 4.43 26.28 -28.60
CA THR A 30 3.16 26.45 -29.28
C THR A 30 2.18 25.36 -28.86
N THR A 31 0.89 25.67 -28.92
CA THR A 31 -0.21 24.76 -28.53
C THR A 31 -0.15 23.41 -29.26
N ASP A 32 0.47 23.34 -30.43
CA ASP A 32 0.65 22.12 -31.21
C ASP A 32 1.72 21.16 -30.65
N GLU A 33 2.80 21.68 -30.04
CA GLU A 33 3.84 20.83 -29.42
C GLU A 33 3.34 20.16 -28.14
N VAL A 34 2.55 20.89 -27.34
CA VAL A 34 1.92 20.31 -26.14
C VAL A 34 0.86 19.27 -26.53
N GLY A 35 0.10 19.53 -27.58
CA GLY A 35 -0.87 18.58 -28.12
C GLY A 35 -0.21 17.29 -28.65
N THR A 36 0.96 17.39 -29.28
CA THR A 36 1.69 16.25 -29.81
C THR A 36 2.28 15.37 -28.71
N ILE A 37 2.81 15.97 -27.63
CA ILE A 37 3.35 15.22 -26.47
C ILE A 37 2.21 14.49 -25.73
N VAL A 38 1.06 15.14 -25.52
CA VAL A 38 -0.10 14.51 -24.88
C VAL A 38 -0.69 13.40 -25.76
N ALA A 39 -0.75 13.58 -27.07
CA ALA A 39 -1.24 12.55 -27.99
C ALA A 39 -0.29 11.34 -28.06
N ALA A 40 1.04 11.56 -28.03
CA ALA A 40 2.02 10.47 -28.01
C ALA A 40 1.97 9.67 -26.69
N THR A 41 1.71 10.32 -25.57
CA THR A 41 1.57 9.65 -24.26
C THR A 41 0.25 8.87 -24.17
N LEU A 42 -0.83 9.36 -24.77
CA LEU A 42 -2.12 8.66 -24.83
C LEU A 42 -2.14 7.51 -25.83
N GLN A 43 -1.33 7.56 -26.91
CA GLN A 43 -1.27 6.47 -27.89
C GLN A 43 -0.57 5.21 -27.33
N THR A 44 0.24 5.33 -26.30
CA THR A 44 0.84 4.16 -25.62
C THR A 44 -0.16 3.40 -24.73
N TYR A 45 -1.34 3.98 -24.47
CA TYR A 45 -2.40 3.36 -23.64
C TYR A 45 -3.64 2.89 -24.45
N THR A 46 -3.69 3.13 -25.76
CA THR A 46 -4.76 2.54 -26.59
C THR A 46 -4.35 1.14 -27.00
N ALA A 47 -4.90 0.14 -26.34
CA ALA A 47 -4.86 -1.24 -26.78
C ALA A 47 -5.31 -1.34 -28.24
N SER A 48 -4.56 -2.08 -29.06
CA SER A 48 -4.87 -2.35 -30.45
C SER A 48 -6.29 -2.93 -30.57
N PRO A 49 -7.16 -2.43 -31.48
CA PRO A 49 -8.47 -3.02 -31.65
C PRO A 49 -8.32 -4.36 -32.36
N GLY A 50 -8.43 -5.46 -31.63
CA GLY A 50 -8.42 -6.79 -32.23
C GLY A 50 -7.99 -7.94 -31.32
N GLU A 51 -7.44 -7.68 -30.12
CA GLU A 51 -7.26 -8.75 -29.15
C GLU A 51 -8.55 -8.98 -28.38
N THR A 52 -9.25 -10.06 -28.75
CA THR A 52 -10.22 -10.71 -27.89
C THR A 52 -9.54 -10.89 -26.54
N ILE A 53 -10.05 -10.22 -25.49
CA ILE A 53 -9.64 -10.53 -24.12
C ILE A 53 -9.99 -12.01 -23.95
N ALA A 54 -8.98 -12.86 -24.13
CA ALA A 54 -9.09 -14.23 -23.71
C ALA A 54 -9.33 -14.13 -22.20
N THR A 55 -10.56 -14.46 -21.78
CA THR A 55 -10.86 -14.77 -20.40
C THR A 55 -9.87 -15.88 -20.05
N GLN A 56 -8.76 -15.50 -19.41
CA GLN A 56 -7.85 -16.49 -18.86
C GLN A 56 -8.71 -17.26 -17.87
N ALA A 57 -9.02 -18.50 -18.23
CA ALA A 57 -9.53 -19.46 -17.27
C ALA A 57 -8.52 -19.44 -16.14
N LEU A 58 -8.95 -18.97 -14.95
CA LEU A 58 -8.11 -18.90 -13.76
C LEU A 58 -7.64 -20.34 -13.53
N THR A 59 -6.38 -20.59 -13.85
CA THR A 59 -5.75 -21.90 -13.71
C THR A 59 -5.91 -22.28 -12.25
N GLN A 60 -6.41 -23.49 -11.96
CA GLN A 60 -6.44 -23.99 -10.58
C GLN A 60 -5.02 -23.90 -10.04
N THR A 61 -4.81 -23.07 -9.05
CA THR A 61 -3.51 -22.90 -8.40
C THR A 61 -3.21 -24.22 -7.70
N GLU A 62 -2.15 -24.93 -8.13
CA GLU A 62 -1.65 -26.11 -7.43
C GLU A 62 -1.20 -25.67 -6.04
N GLY A 63 -1.76 -26.27 -4.98
CA GLY A 63 -1.41 -25.92 -3.62
C GLY A 63 -2.24 -26.69 -2.58
N THR A 64 -1.94 -26.45 -1.30
CA THR A 64 -2.70 -27.03 -0.18
C THR A 64 -4.05 -26.32 -0.06
N PRO A 65 -5.18 -27.02 -0.26
CA PRO A 65 -6.51 -26.39 -0.16
C PRO A 65 -6.86 -26.12 1.30
N VAL A 66 -7.45 -24.95 1.54
CA VAL A 66 -8.03 -24.54 2.83
C VAL A 66 -9.44 -24.03 2.56
N SER A 67 -10.42 -24.50 3.35
CA SER A 67 -11.80 -24.02 3.28
C SER A 67 -12.35 -23.79 4.66
N TYR A 68 -13.06 -22.69 4.85
CA TYR A 68 -13.75 -22.38 6.09
C TYR A 68 -14.93 -21.46 5.80
N GLU A 69 -16.13 -21.86 6.27
CA GLU A 69 -17.39 -21.18 6.00
C GLU A 69 -17.57 -20.96 4.48
N ASN A 70 -17.78 -19.74 4.05
CA ASN A 70 -17.99 -19.37 2.66
C ASN A 70 -16.70 -18.97 1.91
N VAL A 71 -15.51 -19.28 2.47
CA VAL A 71 -14.20 -18.93 1.91
C VAL A 71 -13.40 -20.18 1.61
N SER A 72 -12.78 -20.25 0.43
CA SER A 72 -11.76 -21.23 0.09
C SER A 72 -10.57 -20.58 -0.60
N LEU A 73 -9.39 -21.17 -0.43
CA LEU A 73 -8.14 -20.74 -1.03
C LEU A 73 -7.19 -21.95 -1.22
N ALA A 74 -6.18 -21.81 -2.04
CA ALA A 74 -5.11 -22.79 -2.21
C ALA A 74 -3.77 -22.13 -1.83
N ILE A 75 -3.09 -22.68 -0.83
CA ILE A 75 -1.77 -22.19 -0.39
C ILE A 75 -0.72 -22.74 -1.36
N PRO A 76 0.00 -21.89 -2.10
CA PRO A 76 1.05 -22.32 -3.01
C PRO A 76 2.13 -23.14 -2.30
N SER A 77 2.67 -24.14 -2.99
CA SER A 77 3.74 -24.99 -2.44
C SER A 77 4.93 -24.15 -1.96
N GLY A 78 5.41 -24.39 -0.76
CA GLY A 78 6.53 -23.69 -0.15
C GLY A 78 6.20 -22.32 0.46
N LEU A 79 4.95 -21.86 0.39
CA LEU A 79 4.53 -20.61 1.03
C LEU A 79 4.13 -20.81 2.49
N ALA A 80 3.35 -21.85 2.79
CA ALA A 80 2.98 -22.21 4.14
C ALA A 80 2.50 -23.69 4.16
N ASP A 81 2.44 -24.29 5.37
CA ASP A 81 1.99 -25.68 5.54
C ASP A 81 0.47 -25.81 5.54
N GLY A 82 -0.24 -24.74 5.97
CA GLY A 82 -1.68 -24.70 6.11
C GLY A 82 -2.16 -23.38 6.69
N ALA A 83 -3.38 -23.36 7.22
CA ALA A 83 -3.92 -22.23 7.96
C ALA A 83 -4.79 -22.67 9.13
N THR A 84 -4.73 -21.97 10.26
CA THR A 84 -5.76 -21.98 11.27
C THR A 84 -6.87 -21.01 10.89
N THR A 85 -8.12 -21.39 11.12
CA THR A 85 -9.30 -20.60 10.72
C THR A 85 -10.18 -20.35 11.92
N GLU A 86 -10.72 -19.16 12.04
CA GLU A 86 -11.60 -18.80 13.16
C GLU A 86 -12.58 -17.70 12.75
N THR A 87 -13.75 -17.74 13.40
CA THR A 87 -14.73 -16.65 13.34
C THR A 87 -14.48 -15.70 14.50
N MET A 88 -14.09 -14.49 14.16
CA MET A 88 -13.82 -13.41 15.12
C MET A 88 -15.14 -12.75 15.52
N THR A 89 -15.36 -12.63 16.81
CA THR A 89 -16.53 -11.95 17.35
C THR A 89 -16.48 -10.45 17.06
N ALA A 90 -17.64 -9.85 16.77
CA ALA A 90 -17.77 -8.42 16.59
C ALA A 90 -17.24 -7.63 17.81
N VAL A 91 -16.59 -6.52 17.52
CA VAL A 91 -16.11 -5.55 18.52
C VAL A 91 -16.85 -4.24 18.28
N ASP A 92 -17.58 -3.76 19.28
CA ASP A 92 -18.31 -2.50 19.23
C ASP A 92 -17.48 -1.33 19.84
N THR A 93 -18.01 -0.12 19.72
CA THR A 93 -17.37 1.11 20.25
C THR A 93 -17.27 1.16 21.77
N ASN A 94 -17.95 0.26 22.50
CA ASN A 94 -17.92 0.20 23.96
C ASN A 94 -16.89 -0.82 24.46
N SER A 95 -16.53 -1.80 23.61
CA SER A 95 -15.68 -2.93 23.98
C SER A 95 -14.26 -2.88 23.42
N GLY A 96 -13.98 -2.01 22.41
CA GLY A 96 -12.70 -1.90 21.75
C GLY A 96 -12.23 -0.48 21.50
N ALA A 97 -10.96 -0.34 21.14
CA ALA A 97 -10.45 0.92 20.62
C ALA A 97 -11.07 1.24 19.24
N PRO A 98 -11.13 2.51 18.81
CA PRO A 98 -11.74 2.88 17.53
C PRO A 98 -11.22 2.11 16.31
N TRP A 99 -9.98 1.65 16.35
CA TRP A 99 -9.35 0.86 15.28
C TRP A 99 -9.68 -0.64 15.36
N ASP A 100 -10.22 -1.14 16.47
CA ASP A 100 -10.63 -2.53 16.65
C ASP A 100 -12.10 -2.77 16.28
N VAL A 101 -12.91 -1.71 16.12
CA VAL A 101 -14.34 -1.80 15.84
C VAL A 101 -14.59 -2.49 14.51
N ALA A 102 -15.21 -3.66 14.55
CA ALA A 102 -15.49 -4.50 13.39
C ALA A 102 -16.73 -5.38 13.61
N PRO A 103 -17.44 -5.79 12.56
CA PRO A 103 -18.47 -6.83 12.65
C PRO A 103 -17.85 -8.20 12.96
N THR A 104 -18.64 -9.23 13.06
CA THR A 104 -18.15 -10.61 13.01
C THR A 104 -17.48 -10.86 11.66
N TYR A 105 -16.28 -11.46 11.65
CA TYR A 105 -15.49 -11.69 10.43
C TYR A 105 -14.71 -12.99 10.49
N LEU A 106 -14.25 -13.47 9.35
CA LEU A 106 -13.41 -14.66 9.26
C LEU A 106 -11.94 -14.28 9.26
N ARG A 107 -11.12 -15.05 9.98
CA ARG A 107 -9.67 -14.91 10.02
C ARG A 107 -8.99 -16.22 9.66
N PHE A 108 -8.02 -16.16 8.77
CA PHE A 108 -7.11 -17.24 8.43
C PHE A 108 -5.71 -16.81 8.85
N THR A 109 -5.02 -17.63 9.62
CA THR A 109 -3.62 -17.42 10.00
C THR A 109 -2.80 -18.53 9.39
N LEU A 110 -1.87 -18.20 8.48
CA LEU A 110 -1.03 -19.20 7.81
C LEU A 110 -0.07 -19.84 8.80
N THR A 111 0.05 -21.16 8.77
CA THR A 111 0.95 -21.95 9.61
C THR A 111 2.14 -22.45 8.81
N GLY A 112 3.32 -22.53 9.43
CA GLY A 112 4.56 -22.91 8.72
C GLY A 112 5.06 -21.83 7.74
N TYR A 113 4.63 -20.57 7.91
CA TYR A 113 5.09 -19.47 7.07
C TYR A 113 6.60 -19.25 7.21
N PRO A 114 7.36 -19.01 6.12
CA PRO A 114 8.82 -19.08 6.13
C PRO A 114 9.50 -17.95 6.92
N LEU A 115 8.80 -16.87 7.20
CA LEU A 115 9.33 -15.73 7.97
C LEU A 115 8.85 -15.78 9.41
N GLN A 116 9.81 -15.88 10.35
CA GLN A 116 9.55 -15.85 11.79
C GLN A 116 10.03 -14.56 12.41
N GLY A 117 9.46 -14.18 13.57
CA GLY A 117 9.87 -12.97 14.32
C GLY A 117 9.53 -11.64 13.62
N LYS A 118 8.59 -11.64 12.67
CA LYS A 118 8.10 -10.43 12.00
C LYS A 118 7.09 -9.71 12.87
N PHE A 119 6.91 -8.41 12.63
CA PHE A 119 5.95 -7.59 13.37
C PHE A 119 4.52 -8.05 13.16
N HIS A 120 4.16 -8.39 11.92
CA HIS A 120 2.86 -8.92 11.58
C HIS A 120 2.89 -10.44 11.47
N GLU A 121 1.77 -11.07 11.85
CA GLU A 121 1.52 -12.48 11.54
C GLU A 121 0.87 -12.58 10.14
N PRO A 122 1.16 -13.66 9.38
CA PRO A 122 0.60 -13.86 8.05
C PRO A 122 -0.90 -14.20 8.15
N ARG A 123 -1.75 -13.21 7.92
CA ARG A 123 -3.21 -13.30 8.11
C ARG A 123 -4.00 -12.85 6.89
N ILE A 124 -5.15 -13.50 6.70
CA ILE A 124 -6.18 -13.09 5.76
C ILE A 124 -7.45 -12.84 6.57
N PHE A 125 -8.16 -11.76 6.25
CA PHE A 125 -9.39 -11.34 6.90
C PHE A 125 -10.48 -11.21 5.83
N VAL A 126 -11.70 -11.68 6.16
CA VAL A 126 -12.86 -11.56 5.28
C VAL A 126 -14.01 -10.96 6.08
N TYR A 127 -14.33 -9.71 5.78
CA TYR A 127 -15.36 -8.93 6.45
C TYR A 127 -16.64 -8.88 5.61
N PRO A 128 -17.83 -9.05 6.18
CA PRO A 128 -19.08 -8.64 5.51
C PRO A 128 -19.06 -7.11 5.35
N ALA A 129 -18.98 -6.64 4.12
CA ALA A 129 -18.69 -5.23 3.81
C ALA A 129 -19.78 -4.28 4.32
N ASP A 130 -21.04 -4.62 4.12
CA ASP A 130 -22.17 -3.78 4.56
C ASP A 130 -22.24 -3.68 6.09
N GLU A 131 -22.03 -4.79 6.82
CA GLU A 131 -21.99 -4.79 8.27
C GLU A 131 -20.78 -3.97 8.79
N TYR A 132 -19.64 -4.07 8.11
CA TYR A 132 -18.45 -3.30 8.48
C TYR A 132 -18.70 -1.80 8.36
N VAL A 133 -19.33 -1.36 7.29
CA VAL A 133 -19.72 0.04 7.07
C VAL A 133 -20.68 0.53 8.14
N GLN A 134 -21.61 -0.33 8.58
CA GLN A 134 -22.61 0.03 9.61
C GLN A 134 -21.98 0.25 10.99
N VAL A 135 -20.98 -0.55 11.36
CA VAL A 135 -20.36 -0.48 12.70
C VAL A 135 -19.16 0.46 12.75
N ASN A 136 -18.47 0.68 11.62
CA ASN A 136 -17.26 1.50 11.55
C ASN A 136 -17.32 2.48 10.36
N PRO A 137 -17.61 3.77 10.60
CA PRO A 137 -17.67 4.79 9.52
C PRO A 137 -16.37 4.92 8.72
N ASN A 138 -15.19 4.65 9.34
CA ASN A 138 -13.92 4.71 8.62
C ASN A 138 -13.83 3.58 7.58
N ALA A 139 -14.45 2.42 7.82
CA ALA A 139 -14.49 1.34 6.84
C ALA A 139 -15.21 1.76 5.54
N ALA A 140 -16.27 2.56 5.65
CA ALA A 140 -16.97 3.10 4.47
C ALA A 140 -16.04 3.93 3.59
N GLU A 141 -15.21 4.78 4.20
CA GLU A 141 -14.22 5.59 3.48
C GLU A 141 -13.18 4.69 2.77
N GLN A 142 -12.68 3.66 3.43
CA GLN A 142 -11.67 2.77 2.84
C GLN A 142 -12.23 1.95 1.67
N ILE A 143 -13.45 1.45 1.80
CA ILE A 143 -14.16 0.75 0.73
C ILE A 143 -14.41 1.70 -0.46
N ASP A 144 -14.77 2.96 -0.22
CA ASP A 144 -14.95 3.96 -1.27
C ASP A 144 -13.62 4.29 -1.97
N ARG A 145 -12.51 4.42 -1.23
CA ARG A 145 -11.16 4.58 -1.79
C ARG A 145 -10.80 3.40 -2.71
N LEU A 146 -11.01 2.17 -2.24
CA LEU A 146 -10.77 0.98 -3.05
C LEU A 146 -11.61 0.99 -4.33
N LYS A 147 -12.92 1.28 -4.24
CA LYS A 147 -13.81 1.37 -5.41
C LYS A 147 -13.32 2.39 -6.43
N LYS A 148 -12.83 3.55 -5.98
CA LYS A 148 -12.25 4.59 -6.86
C LYS A 148 -10.99 4.09 -7.58
N ILE A 149 -10.09 3.41 -6.87
CA ILE A 149 -8.89 2.82 -7.45
C ILE A 149 -9.26 1.76 -8.49
N LEU A 150 -10.18 0.86 -8.17
CA LEU A 150 -10.65 -0.18 -9.11
C LEU A 150 -11.39 0.41 -10.33
N ALA A 151 -11.93 1.62 -10.20
CA ALA A 151 -12.51 2.39 -11.30
C ALA A 151 -11.48 3.21 -12.11
N GLY A 152 -10.17 3.09 -11.80
CA GLY A 152 -9.08 3.71 -12.54
C GLY A 152 -8.49 4.98 -11.91
N ALA A 153 -8.86 5.34 -10.67
CA ALA A 153 -8.16 6.40 -9.96
C ALA A 153 -6.72 5.98 -9.61
N PRO A 154 -5.74 6.91 -9.64
CA PRO A 154 -4.36 6.61 -9.28
C PRO A 154 -4.25 6.12 -7.83
N PRO A 155 -3.56 4.99 -7.57
CA PRO A 155 -3.34 4.48 -6.21
C PRO A 155 -2.16 5.21 -5.55
N LEU A 156 -2.41 6.40 -4.99
CA LEU A 156 -1.42 7.19 -4.25
C LEU A 156 -1.40 6.77 -2.78
N LEU A 157 -0.27 6.95 -2.10
CA LEU A 157 -0.09 6.56 -0.69
C LEU A 157 -1.23 7.06 0.21
N GLU A 158 -1.64 8.31 0.04
CA GLU A 158 -2.71 8.95 0.81
C GLU A 158 -4.12 8.51 0.42
N THR A 159 -4.30 7.90 -0.76
CA THR A 159 -5.60 7.43 -1.26
C THR A 159 -5.78 5.92 -1.18
N LEU A 160 -4.71 5.19 -0.87
CA LEU A 160 -4.79 3.74 -0.67
C LEU A 160 -5.66 3.42 0.55
N PRO A 161 -6.46 2.35 0.50
CA PRO A 161 -7.19 1.87 1.66
C PRO A 161 -6.21 1.27 2.69
N ASN A 162 -6.56 1.35 3.99
CA ASN A 162 -5.69 0.96 5.10
C ASN A 162 -6.40 0.13 6.17
N VAL A 163 -7.17 -0.86 5.77
CA VAL A 163 -7.80 -1.82 6.69
C VAL A 163 -6.94 -3.09 6.79
N PRO A 164 -6.80 -3.72 7.97
CA PRO A 164 -7.31 -3.29 9.27
C PRO A 164 -6.64 -1.99 9.73
N PHE A 165 -7.34 -1.24 10.57
CA PHE A 165 -6.80 0.04 11.01
C PHE A 165 -5.65 -0.17 11.97
N PHE A 166 -4.56 0.54 11.72
CA PHE A 166 -3.41 0.59 12.60
C PHE A 166 -3.39 1.95 13.31
N ASN A 167 -3.00 2.00 14.57
CA ASN A 167 -2.68 3.26 15.23
C ASN A 167 -1.30 3.77 14.76
N ALA A 168 -1.15 3.91 13.46
CA ALA A 168 0.09 4.27 12.78
C ALA A 168 -0.22 4.72 11.35
N ALA A 169 0.73 5.39 10.69
CA ALA A 169 0.62 5.80 9.30
C ALA A 169 1.48 4.93 8.37
N ALA A 170 0.99 4.68 7.16
CA ALA A 170 1.78 4.03 6.11
C ALA A 170 2.96 4.93 5.74
N GLN A 171 4.17 4.37 5.72
CA GLN A 171 5.40 5.10 5.41
C GLN A 171 5.71 5.08 3.91
N ILE A 172 5.37 4.00 3.23
CA ILE A 172 5.60 3.79 1.79
C ILE A 172 4.45 3.01 1.15
N ALA A 173 4.39 3.07 -0.17
CA ALA A 173 3.59 2.18 -1.00
C ALA A 173 4.42 1.77 -2.24
N ALA A 174 4.98 0.58 -2.21
CA ALA A 174 5.79 0.04 -3.29
C ALA A 174 5.13 -1.17 -3.95
N GLN A 175 5.57 -1.52 -5.17
CA GLN A 175 5.07 -2.71 -5.88
C GLN A 175 3.53 -2.74 -6.00
N ILE A 176 2.89 -1.57 -6.19
CA ILE A 176 1.43 -1.47 -6.30
C ILE A 176 0.95 -2.21 -7.55
N ASN A 177 -0.08 -3.04 -7.40
CA ASN A 177 -0.69 -3.76 -8.52
C ASN A 177 -2.19 -4.01 -8.28
N ILE A 178 -2.99 -3.99 -9.34
CA ILE A 178 -4.36 -4.46 -9.30
C ILE A 178 -4.35 -5.98 -9.48
N THR A 179 -4.88 -6.69 -8.52
CA THR A 179 -4.85 -8.15 -8.47
C THR A 179 -6.25 -8.70 -8.33
N SER A 180 -6.68 -9.53 -9.28
CA SER A 180 -7.97 -10.23 -9.19
C SER A 180 -7.83 -11.52 -8.39
N PHE A 181 -8.89 -11.89 -7.70
CA PHE A 181 -9.10 -13.22 -7.12
C PHE A 181 -10.34 -13.85 -7.74
N GLN A 182 -10.65 -15.13 -7.47
CA GLN A 182 -11.69 -15.87 -8.20
C GLN A 182 -13.04 -15.15 -8.23
N THR A 183 -13.41 -14.46 -7.17
CA THR A 183 -14.73 -13.83 -7.01
C THR A 183 -14.68 -12.31 -6.85
N GLY A 184 -13.52 -11.68 -7.14
CA GLY A 184 -13.39 -10.24 -6.97
C GLY A 184 -12.06 -9.67 -7.46
N THR A 185 -11.83 -8.42 -7.09
CA THR A 185 -10.60 -7.68 -7.47
C THR A 185 -10.18 -6.75 -6.34
N GLY A 186 -8.88 -6.49 -6.23
CA GLY A 186 -8.32 -5.60 -5.22
C GLY A 186 -7.03 -4.92 -5.66
N VAL A 187 -6.47 -4.16 -4.76
CA VAL A 187 -5.13 -3.57 -4.87
C VAL A 187 -4.19 -4.24 -3.89
N ARG A 188 -2.99 -4.59 -4.34
CA ARG A 188 -1.91 -5.04 -3.49
C ARG A 188 -0.75 -4.07 -3.54
N LEU A 189 -0.03 -3.97 -2.44
CA LEU A 189 1.16 -3.13 -2.29
C LEU A 189 2.09 -3.72 -1.23
N LEU A 190 3.33 -3.24 -1.20
CA LEU A 190 4.22 -3.42 -0.07
C LEU A 190 4.24 -2.15 0.74
N THR A 191 4.12 -2.28 2.06
CA THR A 191 4.08 -1.14 2.98
C THR A 191 4.65 -1.49 4.35
N GLN A 192 4.92 -0.48 5.14
CA GLN A 192 5.25 -0.53 6.55
C GLN A 192 4.48 0.59 7.26
N TYR A 193 3.95 0.31 8.45
CA TYR A 193 3.25 1.30 9.26
C TYR A 193 4.09 1.65 10.49
N ALA A 194 4.19 2.94 10.80
CA ALA A 194 4.88 3.41 12.00
C ALA A 194 4.21 4.66 12.59
N GLN A 195 4.42 4.88 13.89
CA GLN A 195 3.97 6.08 14.62
C GLN A 195 4.97 7.23 14.54
N TYR A 196 6.12 7.01 13.95
CA TYR A 196 7.20 7.98 13.76
C TYR A 196 7.92 7.71 12.43
N ALA A 197 8.83 8.58 12.04
CA ALA A 197 9.63 8.38 10.83
C ALA A 197 10.66 7.25 11.03
N ALA A 198 10.21 6.01 10.86
CA ALA A 198 11.00 4.80 11.04
C ALA A 198 11.72 4.37 9.75
N PRO A 199 12.93 3.79 9.82
CA PRO A 199 13.55 3.14 8.68
C PRO A 199 12.68 2.00 8.14
N ILE A 200 12.59 1.87 6.82
CA ILE A 200 11.94 0.72 6.21
C ILE A 200 12.85 -0.50 6.35
N ASN A 201 12.31 -1.59 6.89
CA ASN A 201 13.10 -2.72 7.36
C ASN A 201 12.43 -4.08 7.09
N LYS A 202 13.22 -5.16 7.22
CA LYS A 202 12.77 -6.54 6.97
C LYS A 202 11.81 -7.08 8.02
N ARG A 203 11.81 -6.52 9.24
CA ARG A 203 10.96 -7.00 10.33
C ARG A 203 9.52 -6.55 10.15
N GLU A 204 9.30 -5.35 9.61
CA GLU A 204 7.99 -4.69 9.60
C GLU A 204 7.37 -4.59 8.20
N LEU A 205 8.16 -4.77 7.11
CA LEU A 205 7.62 -4.77 5.76
C LEU A 205 6.64 -5.91 5.56
N PHE A 206 5.49 -5.61 4.94
CA PHE A 206 4.50 -6.63 4.60
C PHE A 206 3.82 -6.36 3.25
N TYR A 207 3.36 -7.44 2.64
CA TYR A 207 2.45 -7.46 1.51
C TYR A 207 1.05 -7.18 2.05
N HIS A 208 0.42 -6.16 1.52
CA HIS A 208 -0.92 -5.72 1.88
C HIS A 208 -1.83 -5.82 0.67
N PHE A 209 -2.81 -6.68 0.73
CA PHE A 209 -3.87 -6.79 -0.27
C PHE A 209 -5.19 -6.34 0.34
N GLN A 210 -5.97 -5.59 -0.43
CA GLN A 210 -7.32 -5.18 -0.09
C GLN A 210 -8.21 -5.30 -1.32
N GLY A 211 -9.25 -6.10 -1.24
CA GLY A 211 -10.14 -6.43 -2.35
C GLY A 211 -11.60 -6.46 -1.97
N LEU A 212 -12.46 -6.35 -2.98
CA LEU A 212 -13.90 -6.54 -2.87
C LEU A 212 -14.35 -7.68 -3.76
N THR A 213 -15.30 -8.48 -3.28
CA THR A 213 -16.03 -9.39 -4.16
C THR A 213 -16.79 -8.61 -5.24
N SER A 214 -17.05 -9.24 -6.39
CA SER A 214 -17.70 -8.59 -7.52
C SER A 214 -19.11 -8.09 -7.21
N ASP A 215 -19.77 -8.71 -6.21
CA ASP A 215 -21.07 -8.27 -5.67
C ASP A 215 -20.93 -7.23 -4.54
N ALA A 216 -19.69 -6.86 -4.20
CA ALA A 216 -19.30 -5.94 -3.14
C ALA A 216 -19.78 -6.34 -1.71
N LYS A 217 -20.16 -7.60 -1.49
CA LYS A 217 -20.65 -8.07 -0.18
C LYS A 217 -19.55 -8.38 0.80
N TYR A 218 -18.34 -8.72 0.33
CA TYR A 218 -17.23 -9.05 1.20
C TYR A 218 -15.99 -8.20 0.88
N TYR A 219 -15.36 -7.75 1.93
CA TYR A 219 -14.09 -7.04 1.91
C TYR A 219 -13.00 -7.98 2.38
N VAL A 220 -12.04 -8.27 1.49
CA VAL A 220 -10.97 -9.24 1.69
C VAL A 220 -9.65 -8.51 1.90
N ILE A 221 -8.92 -8.88 2.95
CA ILE A 221 -7.64 -8.27 3.30
C ILE A 221 -6.62 -9.37 3.53
N ALA A 222 -5.40 -9.21 2.98
CA ALA A 222 -4.27 -10.04 3.35
C ALA A 222 -3.13 -9.17 3.89
N ILE A 223 -2.59 -9.55 5.04
CA ILE A 223 -1.37 -9.01 5.65
C ILE A 223 -0.38 -10.17 5.72
N LEU A 224 0.63 -10.13 4.87
CA LEU A 224 1.59 -11.23 4.74
C LEU A 224 3.01 -10.65 4.88
N PRO A 225 3.77 -10.97 5.93
CA PRO A 225 5.15 -10.52 6.07
C PRO A 225 5.99 -10.83 4.83
N VAL A 226 6.80 -9.89 4.42
CA VAL A 226 7.71 -10.04 3.27
C VAL A 226 9.03 -9.33 3.56
N THR A 227 10.11 -9.80 2.96
CA THR A 227 11.41 -9.14 3.06
C THR A 227 12.01 -8.87 1.70
N ALA A 228 12.89 -7.86 1.63
CA ALA A 228 13.69 -7.56 0.44
C ALA A 228 15.18 -7.53 0.82
N PRO A 229 16.10 -7.98 -0.07
CA PRO A 229 17.52 -8.09 0.25
C PRO A 229 18.18 -6.74 0.55
N ILE A 230 17.64 -5.65 0.03
CA ILE A 230 18.17 -4.27 0.15
C ILE A 230 17.82 -3.59 1.47
N LEU A 231 16.96 -4.18 2.32
CA LEU A 231 16.49 -3.56 3.55
C LEU A 231 17.34 -3.98 4.76
N PRO A 232 17.53 -3.08 5.74
CA PRO A 232 18.09 -3.43 7.05
C PRO A 232 17.18 -4.43 7.78
N GLU A 233 17.72 -5.09 8.82
CA GLU A 233 16.97 -6.15 9.53
C GLU A 233 15.80 -5.61 10.34
N ASP A 234 15.98 -4.46 11.00
CA ASP A 234 15.02 -3.86 11.91
C ASP A 234 15.04 -2.32 11.83
N GLU A 235 14.28 -1.67 12.70
CA GLU A 235 14.14 -0.21 12.80
C GLU A 235 15.33 0.53 13.43
N ASN A 236 16.42 -0.18 13.81
CA ASN A 236 17.57 0.47 14.41
C ASN A 236 18.23 1.46 13.41
N PRO A 237 18.33 2.75 13.72
CA PRO A 237 18.95 3.73 12.82
C PRO A 237 20.44 3.45 12.55
N GLU A 238 21.10 2.66 13.41
CA GLU A 238 22.49 2.21 13.23
C GLU A 238 22.61 0.83 12.57
N ALA A 239 21.49 0.26 12.12
CA ALA A 239 21.48 -1.05 11.44
C ALA A 239 22.37 -1.03 10.18
N THR A 240 23.06 -2.13 9.96
CA THR A 240 23.86 -2.30 8.73
C THR A 240 22.97 -2.26 7.50
N ILE A 241 23.27 -1.36 6.58
CA ILE A 241 22.58 -1.29 5.30
C ILE A 241 23.17 -2.32 4.34
N PRO A 242 22.35 -3.25 3.81
CA PRO A 242 22.81 -4.21 2.81
C PRO A 242 23.30 -3.53 1.52
N GLU A 243 24.06 -4.26 0.73
CA GLU A 243 24.46 -3.79 -0.61
C GLU A 243 23.21 -3.43 -1.46
N GLY A 244 23.27 -2.30 -2.12
CA GLY A 244 22.13 -1.76 -2.87
C GLY A 244 21.06 -1.08 -2.02
N GLY A 245 21.12 -1.13 -0.69
CA GLY A 245 20.20 -0.45 0.20
C GLY A 245 20.26 1.07 0.15
N VAL A 246 19.33 1.74 0.83
CA VAL A 246 19.30 3.20 1.01
C VAL A 246 19.83 3.55 2.38
N PRO A 247 20.83 4.43 2.50
CA PRO A 247 21.33 4.87 3.82
C PRO A 247 20.21 5.48 4.67
N ILE A 248 20.16 5.07 5.94
CA ILE A 248 19.19 5.62 6.90
C ILE A 248 19.61 7.07 7.22
N PRO A 249 18.67 8.04 7.15
CA PRO A 249 18.97 9.42 7.52
C PRO A 249 19.33 9.55 9.01
N THR A 250 20.32 10.36 9.31
CA THR A 250 20.72 10.66 10.71
C THR A 250 19.85 11.74 11.36
N ALA A 251 19.08 12.50 10.56
CA ALA A 251 18.19 13.54 11.05
C ALA A 251 16.81 12.96 11.41
N VAL A 252 16.31 13.30 12.59
CA VAL A 252 14.93 12.98 13.01
C VAL A 252 13.96 13.92 12.29
N GLY A 253 12.98 13.35 11.59
CA GLY A 253 11.92 14.12 10.90
C GLY A 253 11.36 13.39 9.68
N PRO A 254 10.35 13.96 9.01
CA PRO A 254 9.82 13.40 7.79
C PRO A 254 10.91 13.39 6.72
N ASN A 255 11.31 12.19 6.30
CA ASN A 255 12.38 11.96 5.33
C ASN A 255 11.80 11.53 3.98
N GLU A 256 11.07 12.44 3.32
CA GLU A 256 10.42 12.18 2.02
C GLU A 256 11.41 11.61 0.99
N VAL A 257 12.63 12.15 0.92
CA VAL A 257 13.66 11.68 -0.01
C VAL A 257 14.08 10.22 0.29
N TYR A 258 14.19 9.87 1.58
CA TYR A 258 14.51 8.51 1.99
C TYR A 258 13.41 7.53 1.58
N TYR A 259 12.17 7.81 1.94
CA TYR A 259 11.03 6.95 1.61
C TYR A 259 10.81 6.83 0.11
N PHE A 260 10.95 7.93 -0.63
CA PHE A 260 10.92 7.90 -2.09
C PHE A 260 12.02 6.98 -2.65
N SER A 261 13.28 7.13 -2.19
CA SER A 261 14.41 6.33 -2.67
C SER A 261 14.23 4.84 -2.35
N VAL A 262 13.72 4.49 -1.17
CA VAL A 262 13.41 3.10 -0.80
C VAL A 262 12.29 2.55 -1.69
N THR A 263 11.23 3.32 -1.92
CA THR A 263 10.11 2.94 -2.78
C THR A 263 10.57 2.63 -4.19
N GLU A 264 11.37 3.52 -4.80
CA GLU A 264 11.92 3.32 -6.14
C GLU A 264 12.79 2.06 -6.23
N LYS A 265 13.63 1.83 -5.23
CA LYS A 265 14.45 0.60 -5.19
C LYS A 265 13.60 -0.65 -5.05
N LEU A 266 12.60 -0.65 -4.18
CA LEU A 266 11.67 -1.78 -4.05
C LEU A 266 10.91 -2.02 -5.35
N ASN A 267 10.47 -0.95 -6.04
CA ASN A 267 9.79 -1.04 -7.34
C ASN A 267 10.68 -1.62 -8.45
N SER A 268 11.99 -1.41 -8.36
CA SER A 268 12.95 -1.93 -9.34
C SER A 268 13.28 -3.42 -9.18
N LEU A 269 12.92 -4.03 -8.04
CA LEU A 269 13.15 -5.44 -7.79
C LEU A 269 12.14 -6.32 -8.54
N THR A 270 12.62 -7.47 -9.03
CA THR A 270 11.73 -8.49 -9.58
C THR A 270 10.90 -9.16 -8.47
N PRO A 271 9.70 -9.69 -8.77
CA PRO A 271 8.88 -10.39 -7.77
C PRO A 271 9.60 -11.50 -7.00
N ASP A 272 10.55 -12.19 -7.64
CA ASP A 272 11.30 -13.30 -7.04
C ASP A 272 12.49 -12.86 -6.18
N ALA A 273 12.81 -11.56 -6.18
CA ALA A 273 13.81 -11.00 -5.25
C ALA A 273 13.29 -10.85 -3.81
N PHE A 274 11.98 -10.95 -3.63
CA PHE A 274 11.34 -10.90 -2.30
C PHE A 274 11.26 -12.29 -1.67
N THR A 275 11.17 -12.34 -0.35
CA THR A 275 10.94 -13.56 0.41
C THR A 275 9.76 -13.37 1.35
N PRO A 276 8.65 -14.16 1.22
CA PRO A 276 8.34 -15.01 0.07
C PRO A 276 8.25 -14.22 -1.23
N SER A 277 8.37 -14.90 -2.39
CA SER A 277 8.24 -14.21 -3.68
C SER A 277 6.85 -13.59 -3.84
N LEU A 278 6.76 -12.39 -4.46
CA LEU A 278 5.47 -11.75 -4.70
C LEU A 278 4.58 -12.59 -5.63
N ASN A 279 5.19 -13.40 -6.52
CA ASN A 279 4.44 -14.34 -7.36
C ASN A 279 3.69 -15.39 -6.51
N ALA A 280 4.32 -15.91 -5.45
CA ALA A 280 3.65 -16.86 -4.55
C ALA A 280 2.55 -16.19 -3.71
N LEU A 281 2.78 -14.94 -3.24
CA LEU A 281 1.79 -14.19 -2.50
C LEU A 281 0.59 -13.80 -3.40
N ASP A 282 0.85 -13.36 -4.63
CA ASP A 282 -0.19 -13.06 -5.62
C ASP A 282 -0.98 -14.35 -5.98
N ALA A 283 -0.32 -15.50 -6.14
CA ALA A 283 -0.99 -16.77 -6.41
C ALA A 283 -1.92 -17.22 -5.27
N LEU A 284 -1.51 -17.01 -4.00
CA LEU A 284 -2.39 -17.23 -2.85
C LEU A 284 -3.65 -16.37 -2.94
N VAL A 285 -3.49 -15.06 -3.18
CA VAL A 285 -4.62 -14.12 -3.32
C VAL A 285 -5.51 -14.53 -4.49
N GLN A 286 -4.94 -14.81 -5.66
CA GLN A 286 -5.67 -15.18 -6.87
C GLN A 286 -6.46 -16.48 -6.73
N SER A 287 -6.05 -17.38 -5.82
CA SER A 287 -6.76 -18.63 -5.56
C SER A 287 -8.03 -18.45 -4.72
N MET A 288 -8.20 -17.31 -4.05
CA MET A 288 -9.30 -17.10 -3.11
C MET A 288 -10.67 -17.09 -3.80
N VAL A 289 -11.61 -17.81 -3.20
CA VAL A 289 -13.03 -17.80 -3.55
C VAL A 289 -13.80 -17.39 -2.30
N VAL A 290 -14.62 -16.36 -2.40
CA VAL A 290 -15.55 -15.93 -1.34
C VAL A 290 -16.94 -15.94 -1.93
N THR A 291 -17.79 -16.85 -1.45
CA THR A 291 -19.16 -16.98 -1.96
C THR A 291 -20.15 -16.26 -1.05
N SER A 292 -21.18 -15.64 -1.63
CA SER A 292 -22.34 -15.21 -0.84
C SER A 292 -23.19 -16.42 -0.49
N PRO A 293 -23.71 -16.53 0.76
CA PRO A 293 -24.62 -17.59 1.15
C PRO A 293 -25.94 -17.57 0.40
#